data_91e667b76abc53886c6071fcf9121f52
#
_entry.id   91e667b76abc53886c6071fcf9121f52
#
_cell.length_a   1.000
_cell.length_b   1.000
_cell.length_c   1.000
_cell.angle_alpha   90.00
_cell.angle_beta   90.00
_cell.angle_gamma   90.00
#
_symmetry.space_group_name_H-M   'P 1'
#
loop_
_entity.id
_entity.type
_entity.pdbx_description
1 polymer ?
#
loop_
_entity_poly.entity_id
_entity_poly.type
_entity_poly.pdbx_seq_one_letter_code
_entity_poly.pdbx_strand_id
1 'polypeptide(L)'
;YSLENFGIITEYHKNDLFNNLSLDSINIFNYRKPSSSSYHIGFHKSYINKKNTFWSALHLRGGGYYKEFLFSDSEGYDIAITMGIGIDNESNLIDFGIKFGSLSIDSFEDVNYMNAILSIEVGNRWFENSRSRE
;
A
#
# COMPACT_ATOMS: atom_id res chain seq x y z
N TYR A 1 -15.35 -9.40 -25.68
CA TYR A 1 -15.20 -10.25 -24.50
C TYR A 1 -14.33 -9.49 -23.49
N SER A 2 -14.89 -9.07 -22.38
CA SER A 2 -14.14 -8.51 -21.27
C SER A 2 -13.65 -9.68 -20.40
N LEU A 3 -12.35 -9.80 -20.21
CA LEU A 3 -11.79 -10.68 -19.19
C LEU A 3 -11.81 -9.90 -17.87
N GLU A 4 -12.52 -10.45 -16.89
CA GLU A 4 -12.56 -9.90 -15.54
C GLU A 4 -11.61 -10.70 -14.65
N ASN A 5 -10.59 -10.04 -14.11
CA ASN A 5 -9.74 -10.62 -13.07
C ASN A 5 -10.14 -10.03 -11.73
N PHE A 6 -10.42 -10.90 -10.78
CA PHE A 6 -10.68 -10.55 -9.39
C PHE A 6 -9.67 -11.26 -8.49
N GLY A 7 -9.13 -10.55 -7.51
CA GLY A 7 -8.21 -11.12 -6.53
C GLY A 7 -8.43 -10.54 -5.14
N ILE A 8 -8.09 -11.34 -4.15
CA ILE A 8 -8.05 -10.95 -2.74
C ILE A 8 -6.64 -11.21 -2.24
N ILE A 9 -6.09 -10.26 -1.49
CA ILE A 9 -4.76 -10.33 -0.88
C ILE A 9 -4.93 -10.13 0.61
N THR A 10 -4.28 -10.97 1.41
CA THR A 10 -4.17 -10.79 2.85
C THR A 10 -2.72 -10.89 3.24
N GLU A 11 -2.24 -9.97 4.08
CA GLU A 11 -0.86 -9.93 4.52
C GLU A 11 -0.80 -9.67 6.02
N TYR A 12 0.17 -10.29 6.67
CA TYR A 12 0.53 -10.04 8.06
C TYR A 12 2.01 -9.69 8.13
N HIS A 13 2.31 -8.57 8.76
CA HIS A 13 3.69 -8.14 9.01
C HIS A 13 3.91 -7.93 10.50
N LYS A 14 5.03 -8.48 10.99
CA LYS A 14 5.52 -8.23 12.34
C LYS A 14 6.94 -7.69 12.25
N ASN A 15 7.16 -6.50 12.79
CA ASN A 15 8.46 -5.86 12.84
C ASN A 15 8.89 -5.62 14.28
N ASP A 16 10.01 -6.22 14.68
CA ASP A 16 10.72 -5.91 15.91
C ASP A 16 11.80 -4.88 15.56
N LEU A 17 11.62 -3.64 15.96
CA LEU A 17 12.43 -2.49 15.51
C LEU A 17 13.92 -2.55 15.92
N PHE A 18 14.33 -3.48 16.78
CA PHE A 18 15.70 -3.57 17.30
C PHE A 18 16.35 -4.97 17.21
N ASN A 19 15.91 -5.83 16.30
CA ASN A 19 16.54 -7.16 16.17
C ASN A 19 18.02 -7.15 15.74
N ASN A 20 18.54 -6.00 15.27
CA ASN A 20 19.92 -5.88 14.78
C ASN A 20 20.86 -5.07 15.68
N LEU A 21 20.39 -4.57 16.81
CA LEU A 21 21.26 -3.93 17.79
C LEU A 21 21.47 -4.90 18.97
N SER A 22 22.59 -5.60 18.98
CA SER A 22 23.07 -6.35 20.14
C SER A 22 23.45 -5.37 21.25
N LEU A 23 22.47 -4.89 21.99
CA LEU A 23 22.63 -4.10 23.22
C LEU A 23 22.75 -5.04 24.42
N ASP A 24 23.63 -6.08 24.29
CA ASP A 24 23.88 -7.03 25.36
C ASP A 24 24.63 -6.45 26.58
N SER A 25 24.95 -5.15 26.56
CA SER A 25 25.74 -4.53 27.62
C SER A 25 25.06 -3.41 28.41
N ILE A 26 23.78 -3.09 28.16
CA ILE A 26 23.06 -2.07 28.94
C ILE A 26 21.83 -2.68 29.60
N ASN A 27 22.03 -3.42 30.64
CA ASN A 27 21.01 -4.05 31.51
C ASN A 27 20.47 -3.04 32.54
N ILE A 28 20.19 -1.76 32.17
CA ILE A 28 19.87 -0.75 33.18
C ILE A 28 18.37 -0.43 33.25
N PHE A 29 17.55 -0.79 32.26
CA PHE A 29 16.11 -0.57 32.36
C PHE A 29 15.33 -1.67 31.65
N ASN A 30 14.24 -2.12 32.27
CA ASN A 30 13.23 -3.01 31.68
C ASN A 30 12.45 -2.30 30.55
N TYR A 31 13.14 -1.82 29.51
CA TYR A 31 12.45 -1.25 28.36
C TYR A 31 11.83 -2.37 27.53
N ARG A 32 10.52 -2.34 27.42
CA ARG A 32 9.79 -3.17 26.46
C ARG A 32 10.28 -2.78 25.05
N LYS A 33 10.81 -3.74 24.29
CA LYS A 33 11.31 -3.46 22.94
C LYS A 33 10.15 -2.95 22.06
N PRO A 34 10.30 -1.80 21.37
CA PRO A 34 9.27 -1.34 20.46
C PRO A 34 9.04 -2.37 19.35
N SER A 35 7.80 -2.72 19.16
CA SER A 35 7.39 -3.65 18.11
C SER A 35 6.15 -3.13 17.41
N SER A 36 5.93 -3.55 16.18
CA SER A 36 4.68 -3.29 15.47
C SER A 36 4.20 -4.54 14.77
N SER A 37 2.88 -4.75 14.80
CA SER A 37 2.23 -5.77 13.99
C SER A 37 1.17 -5.13 13.11
N SER A 38 1.03 -5.61 11.88
CA SER A 38 0.02 -5.10 10.97
C SER A 38 -0.66 -6.22 10.19
N TYR A 39 -1.95 -6.04 10.00
CA TYR A 39 -2.84 -6.90 9.24
C TYR A 39 -3.39 -6.10 8.06
N HIS A 40 -3.24 -6.63 6.86
CA HIS A 40 -3.71 -5.99 5.65
C HIS A 40 -4.68 -6.91 4.92
N ILE A 41 -5.74 -6.34 4.38
CA ILE A 41 -6.66 -7.01 3.48
C ILE A 41 -6.90 -6.11 2.27
N GLY A 42 -6.81 -6.69 1.08
CA GLY A 42 -7.05 -5.96 -0.17
C GLY A 42 -7.82 -6.81 -1.16
N PHE A 43 -8.51 -6.12 -2.05
CA PHE A 43 -9.13 -6.71 -3.22
C PHE A 43 -8.83 -5.87 -4.45
N HIS A 44 -8.76 -6.52 -5.59
CA HIS A 44 -8.68 -5.84 -6.87
C HIS A 44 -9.62 -6.48 -7.88
N LYS A 45 -10.11 -5.67 -8.81
CA LYS A 45 -10.87 -6.11 -9.96
C LYS A 45 -10.40 -5.36 -11.20
N SER A 46 -10.10 -6.10 -12.28
CA SER A 46 -9.62 -5.54 -13.53
C SER A 46 -10.59 -5.85 -14.66
N TYR A 47 -10.94 -4.82 -15.41
CA TYR A 47 -11.75 -4.92 -16.62
C TYR A 47 -10.85 -4.66 -17.81
N ILE A 48 -10.66 -5.66 -18.68
CA ILE A 48 -9.81 -5.57 -19.86
C ILE A 48 -10.67 -5.31 -21.09
N ASN A 49 -10.40 -4.23 -21.81
CA ASN A 49 -11.10 -3.85 -23.03
C ASN A 49 -10.17 -3.92 -24.24
N LYS A 50 -10.26 -5.01 -25.00
CA LYS A 50 -9.45 -5.23 -26.19
C LYS A 50 -9.83 -4.38 -27.40
N LYS A 51 -10.95 -3.65 -27.34
CA LYS A 51 -11.50 -2.90 -28.49
C LYS A 51 -11.30 -1.40 -28.42
N ASN A 52 -10.87 -0.87 -27.28
CA ASN A 52 -10.75 0.56 -27.07
C ASN A 52 -9.28 0.98 -27.18
N THR A 53 -9.01 1.98 -28.01
CA THR A 53 -7.66 2.53 -28.20
C THR A 53 -7.28 3.55 -27.13
N PHE A 54 -8.25 4.07 -26.37
CA PHE A 54 -7.98 5.08 -25.34
C PHE A 54 -7.58 4.46 -24.00
N TRP A 55 -8.17 3.30 -23.62
CA TRP A 55 -7.80 2.56 -22.43
C TRP A 55 -7.91 1.05 -22.68
N SER A 56 -6.88 0.30 -22.28
CA SER A 56 -6.80 -1.15 -22.42
C SER A 56 -7.33 -1.89 -21.19
N ALA A 57 -7.14 -1.32 -20.02
CA ALA A 57 -7.67 -1.87 -18.78
C ALA A 57 -8.07 -0.79 -17.77
N LEU A 58 -9.10 -1.11 -16.98
CA LEU A 58 -9.54 -0.37 -15.82
C LEU A 58 -9.34 -1.25 -14.59
N HIS A 59 -8.63 -0.74 -13.61
CA HIS A 59 -8.33 -1.41 -12.35
C HIS A 59 -9.05 -0.74 -11.20
N LEU A 60 -9.85 -1.49 -10.47
CA LEU A 60 -10.46 -1.06 -9.22
C LEU A 60 -9.75 -1.78 -8.08
N ARG A 61 -9.36 -1.04 -7.05
CA ARG A 61 -8.66 -1.57 -5.88
C ARG A 61 -9.32 -1.03 -4.62
N GLY A 62 -9.35 -1.86 -3.59
CA GLY A 62 -9.82 -1.44 -2.28
C GLY A 62 -9.21 -2.32 -1.21
N GLY A 63 -9.19 -1.82 0.02
CA GLY A 63 -8.61 -2.57 1.11
C GLY A 63 -8.67 -1.81 2.41
N GLY A 64 -8.02 -2.40 3.40
CA GLY A 64 -7.83 -1.79 4.68
C GLY A 64 -6.67 -2.43 5.42
N TYR A 65 -6.22 -1.75 6.45
CA TYR A 65 -5.22 -2.31 7.35
C TYR A 65 -5.52 -1.89 8.78
N TYR A 66 -5.00 -2.71 9.68
CA TYR A 66 -4.92 -2.44 11.10
C TYR A 66 -3.47 -2.65 11.53
N LYS A 67 -2.88 -1.64 12.16
CA LYS A 67 -1.49 -1.68 12.62
C LYS A 67 -1.43 -1.29 14.09
N GLU A 68 -0.81 -2.14 14.89
CA GLU A 68 -0.52 -1.91 16.30
C GLU A 68 0.92 -1.46 16.47
N PHE A 69 1.13 -0.54 17.39
CA PHE A 69 2.45 -0.09 17.82
C PHE A 69 2.58 -0.30 19.33
N LEU A 70 3.65 -0.94 19.71
CA LEU A 70 4.03 -1.11 21.12
C LEU A 70 5.32 -0.32 21.33
N PHE A 71 5.23 0.78 22.07
CA PHE A 71 6.38 1.50 22.57
C PHE A 71 6.65 1.07 24.02
N SER A 72 7.78 1.51 24.60
CA SER A 72 8.12 1.11 26.00
C SER A 72 7.01 1.45 27.00
N ASP A 73 6.37 2.60 26.86
CA ASP A 73 5.40 3.14 27.83
C ASP A 73 4.05 3.53 27.21
N SER A 74 3.83 3.27 25.92
CA SER A 74 2.58 3.61 25.24
C SER A 74 2.24 2.57 24.20
N GLU A 75 0.95 2.38 24.00
CA GLU A 75 0.38 1.55 22.94
C GLU A 75 -0.38 2.46 21.98
N GLY A 76 -0.45 2.06 20.73
CA GLY A 76 -1.21 2.80 19.72
C GLY A 76 -1.62 1.90 18.58
N TYR A 77 -2.59 2.36 17.82
CA TYR A 77 -3.02 1.68 16.61
C TYR A 77 -3.33 2.69 15.50
N ASP A 78 -3.14 2.22 14.27
CA ASP A 78 -3.51 2.92 13.05
C ASP A 78 -4.42 2.01 12.23
N ILE A 79 -5.62 2.47 11.97
CA ILE A 79 -6.60 1.77 11.14
C ILE A 79 -6.92 2.63 9.92
N ALA A 80 -6.92 2.04 8.73
CA ALA A 80 -7.31 2.77 7.53
C ALA A 80 -8.01 1.89 6.50
N ILE A 81 -8.84 2.55 5.70
CA ILE A 81 -9.41 2.01 4.48
C ILE A 81 -8.79 2.71 3.26
N THR A 82 -8.64 1.97 2.18
CA THR A 82 -8.05 2.46 0.93
C THR A 82 -8.98 2.13 -0.24
N MET A 83 -9.06 3.05 -1.18
CA MET A 83 -9.74 2.84 -2.46
C MET A 83 -8.88 3.41 -3.59
N GLY A 84 -8.89 2.76 -4.75
CA GLY A 84 -8.10 3.21 -5.89
C GLY A 84 -8.71 2.81 -7.22
N ILE A 85 -8.41 3.61 -8.22
CA ILE A 85 -8.76 3.39 -9.61
C ILE A 85 -7.53 3.59 -10.48
N GLY A 86 -7.26 2.63 -11.36
CA GLY A 86 -6.15 2.69 -12.32
C GLY A 86 -6.66 2.56 -13.74
N ILE A 87 -6.09 3.32 -14.65
CA ILE A 87 -6.36 3.25 -16.08
C ILE A 87 -5.07 2.91 -16.79
N ASP A 88 -5.07 1.79 -17.49
CA ASP A 88 -3.95 1.34 -18.31
C ASP A 88 -4.27 1.60 -19.79
N ASN A 89 -3.32 2.22 -20.49
CA ASN A 89 -3.36 2.44 -21.93
C ASN A 89 -2.09 1.90 -22.56
N GLU A 90 -2.01 0.56 -22.73
CA GLU A 90 -0.92 -0.19 -23.37
C GLU A 90 0.53 0.27 -23.05
N SER A 91 0.75 1.57 -22.87
CA SER A 91 2.05 2.18 -22.64
C SER A 91 2.14 3.02 -21.36
N ASN A 92 0.99 3.42 -20.80
CA ASN A 92 0.94 4.31 -19.66
C ASN A 92 -0.08 3.79 -18.64
N LEU A 93 0.27 3.87 -17.38
CA LEU A 93 -0.62 3.57 -16.27
C LEU A 93 -0.83 4.84 -15.45
N ILE A 94 -2.08 5.20 -15.22
CA ILE A 94 -2.45 6.30 -14.34
C ILE A 94 -3.25 5.70 -13.19
N ASP A 95 -2.75 5.84 -11.98
CA ASP A 95 -3.40 5.37 -10.76
C ASP A 95 -3.78 6.55 -9.87
N PHE A 96 -5.00 6.53 -9.36
CA PHE A 96 -5.47 7.42 -8.32
C PHE A 96 -5.94 6.61 -7.12
N GLY A 97 -5.51 6.99 -5.95
CA GLY A 97 -5.87 6.33 -4.69
C GLY A 97 -6.22 7.32 -3.59
N ILE A 98 -7.13 6.93 -2.73
CA ILE A 98 -7.49 7.65 -1.50
C ILE A 98 -7.38 6.69 -0.31
N LYS A 99 -6.84 7.20 0.78
CA LYS A 99 -6.76 6.52 2.07
C LYS A 99 -7.40 7.39 3.15
N PHE A 100 -8.29 6.80 3.92
CA PHE A 100 -8.88 7.39 5.13
C PHE A 100 -8.47 6.53 6.32
N GLY A 101 -7.99 7.15 7.37
CA GLY A 101 -7.56 6.43 8.56
C GLY A 101 -7.70 7.21 9.83
N SER A 102 -7.50 6.50 10.94
CA SER A 102 -7.48 7.03 12.29
C SER A 102 -6.28 6.45 13.03
N LEU A 103 -5.46 7.34 13.56
CA LEU A 103 -4.32 7.01 14.41
C LEU A 103 -4.69 7.34 15.85
N SER A 104 -4.59 6.35 16.73
CA SER A 104 -4.78 6.49 18.17
C SER A 104 -3.50 6.09 18.88
N ILE A 105 -3.07 6.89 19.84
CA ILE A 105 -1.92 6.62 20.70
C ILE A 105 -2.34 6.96 22.12
N ASP A 106 -2.11 6.04 23.05
CA ASP A 106 -2.37 6.26 24.47
C ASP A 106 -1.81 7.61 24.93
N SER A 107 -2.62 8.39 25.61
CA SER A 107 -2.31 9.75 26.09
C SER A 107 -2.40 10.88 25.07
N PHE A 108 -2.79 10.62 23.83
CA PHE A 108 -3.04 11.64 22.82
C PHE A 108 -4.47 11.54 22.26
N GLU A 109 -4.98 12.62 21.70
CA GLU A 109 -6.26 12.61 21.01
C GLU A 109 -6.14 11.81 19.69
N ASP A 110 -7.22 11.11 19.33
CA ASP A 110 -7.32 10.39 18.07
C ASP A 110 -7.21 11.35 16.87
N VAL A 111 -6.34 11.03 15.92
CA VAL A 111 -6.11 11.83 14.73
C VAL A 111 -6.71 11.13 13.52
N ASN A 112 -7.76 11.71 12.95
CA ASN A 112 -8.28 11.27 11.66
C ASN A 112 -7.51 11.92 10.53
N TYR A 113 -7.18 11.13 9.50
CA TYR A 113 -6.42 11.62 8.36
C TYR A 113 -6.98 11.12 7.03
N MET A 114 -6.72 11.90 5.97
CA MET A 114 -7.02 11.54 4.60
C MET A 114 -5.78 11.80 3.74
N ASN A 115 -5.40 10.81 2.92
CA ASN A 115 -4.33 10.93 1.94
C ASN A 115 -4.87 10.62 0.55
N ALA A 116 -4.47 11.43 -0.44
CA ALA A 116 -4.70 11.16 -1.85
C ALA A 116 -3.37 10.97 -2.56
N ILE A 117 -3.30 9.99 -3.46
CA ILE A 117 -2.09 9.64 -4.20
C ILE A 117 -2.46 9.59 -5.69
N LEU A 118 -1.69 10.29 -6.50
CA LEU A 118 -1.72 10.18 -7.96
C LEU A 118 -0.37 9.62 -8.42
N SER A 119 -0.39 8.54 -9.17
CA SER A 119 0.78 7.93 -9.79
C SER A 119 0.61 7.87 -11.30
N ILE A 120 1.66 8.22 -12.03
CA ILE A 120 1.71 8.15 -13.48
C ILE A 120 2.95 7.36 -13.86
N GLU A 121 2.75 6.23 -14.51
CA GLU A 121 3.82 5.42 -15.08
C GLU A 121 3.77 5.55 -16.61
N VAL A 122 4.92 5.93 -17.20
CA VAL A 122 5.07 6.08 -18.66
C VAL A 122 5.96 4.96 -19.16
N GLY A 123 5.42 4.08 -19.98
CA GLY A 123 6.13 2.92 -20.50
C GLY A 123 7.18 3.30 -21.56
N ASN A 124 8.29 2.56 -21.56
CA ASN A 124 9.49 2.81 -22.40
C ASN A 124 9.34 2.45 -23.89
N ARG A 125 8.15 2.36 -24.46
CA ARG A 125 8.01 2.03 -25.91
C ARG A 125 8.62 3.06 -26.87
N TRP A 126 9.05 4.21 -26.38
CA TRP A 126 9.75 5.23 -27.15
C TRP A 126 11.11 4.76 -27.70
N PHE A 127 11.73 3.74 -27.08
CA PHE A 127 13.07 3.28 -27.43
C PHE A 127 13.10 2.01 -28.28
N GLU A 128 11.98 1.31 -28.49
CA GLU A 128 11.95 0.07 -29.25
C GLU A 128 11.82 0.27 -30.77
N ASN A 129 11.28 1.40 -31.24
CA ASN A 129 11.03 1.64 -32.67
C ASN A 129 12.23 2.15 -33.49
N SER A 130 13.40 2.33 -32.90
CA SER A 130 14.59 2.79 -33.67
C SER A 130 15.52 1.68 -34.15
N ARG A 131 15.27 0.42 -33.80
CA ARG A 131 16.15 -0.71 -34.17
C ARG A 131 15.66 -1.63 -35.31
N SER A 132 14.49 -1.37 -35.88
CA SER A 132 13.94 -2.24 -36.94
C SER A 132 13.95 -1.61 -38.34
N ARG A 133 14.96 -0.76 -38.65
CA ARG A 133 15.22 -0.29 -40.00
C ARG A 133 16.72 -0.38 -40.29
N GLU A 134 17.19 -1.61 -40.46
CA GLU A 134 18.33 -1.96 -41.28
C GLU A 134 18.02 -3.25 -42.04
#